data_874cddf8ccbdffd79018a9960a8f8aad
#
_entry.id   874cddf8ccbdffd79018a9960a8f8aad
#
_cell.length_a   1.000
_cell.length_b   1.000
_cell.length_c   1.000
_cell.angle_alpha   90.00
_cell.angle_beta   90.00
_cell.angle_gamma   90.00
#
_symmetry.space_group_name_H-M   'P 1'
#
loop_
_entity.id
_entity.type
_entity.pdbx_description
1 polymer ?
#
loop_
_entity_poly.entity_id
_entity_poly.type
_entity_poly.pdbx_seq_one_letter_code
_entity_poly.pdbx_strand_id
1 'polypeptide(L)'
;ASLSGAVAVHHWATIGGWSFVAGLSRVLHDVPPFMLCEGAPARPRCINVVALKRGGFDREAIEAISEAHRLLYRAKVGLESARDILQTQGMLQSAVEELLAFLAQQQEGRHGRAR
;
A
#
# COMPACT_ATOMS: atom_id res chain seq x y z
N ALA A 1 7.74 -1.91 8.58
CA ALA A 1 8.09 -0.88 7.59
C ALA A 1 9.59 -0.61 7.60
N SER A 2 10.13 -0.29 6.44
CA SER A 2 11.53 0.10 6.29
C SER A 2 11.63 1.43 5.57
N LEU A 3 12.41 2.34 6.14
CA LEU A 3 12.69 3.64 5.55
C LEU A 3 14.17 3.69 5.18
N SER A 4 14.46 3.96 3.92
CA SER A 4 15.84 4.06 3.45
C SER A 4 16.44 5.44 3.79
N GLY A 5 17.67 5.71 3.36
CA GLY A 5 18.38 6.92 3.76
C GLY A 5 17.74 8.22 3.30
N ALA A 6 17.81 9.25 4.13
CA ALA A 6 17.35 10.60 3.83
C ALA A 6 15.88 10.69 3.42
N VAL A 7 15.01 9.90 4.05
CA VAL A 7 13.56 9.97 3.85
C VAL A 7 12.97 11.03 4.76
N ALA A 8 12.19 11.94 4.19
CA ALA A 8 11.44 12.94 4.96
C ALA A 8 9.97 12.51 5.03
N VAL A 9 9.42 12.48 6.25
CA VAL A 9 8.03 12.07 6.48
C VAL A 9 7.25 13.23 7.08
N HIS A 10 6.14 13.57 6.44
CA HIS A 10 5.25 14.62 6.92
C HIS A 10 4.64 14.19 8.27
N HIS A 11 4.49 15.11 9.21
CA HIS A 11 3.85 14.81 10.49
C HIS A 11 2.41 14.31 10.25
N TRP A 12 1.94 13.44 11.15
CA TRP A 12 0.62 12.79 11.05
C TRP A 12 0.48 11.77 9.93
N ALA A 13 1.49 11.56 9.08
CA ALA A 13 1.46 10.49 8.09
C ALA A 13 1.62 9.14 8.79
N THR A 14 0.88 8.14 8.31
CA THR A 14 0.96 6.77 8.83
C THR A 14 1.71 5.90 7.82
N ILE A 15 2.68 5.14 8.32
CA ILE A 15 3.47 4.21 7.50
C ILE A 15 2.93 2.81 7.72
N GLY A 16 2.37 2.21 6.68
CA GLY A 16 1.78 0.88 6.77
C GLY A 16 2.81 -0.23 6.95
N GLY A 17 2.37 -1.36 7.49
CA GLY A 17 3.23 -2.53 7.72
C GLY A 17 3.75 -3.13 6.43
N TRP A 18 4.92 -3.78 6.50
CA TRP A 18 5.56 -4.44 5.36
C TRP A 18 5.88 -3.51 4.18
N SER A 19 5.81 -2.20 4.38
CA SER A 19 6.13 -1.23 3.35
C SER A 19 7.62 -0.92 3.31
N PHE A 20 8.08 -0.34 2.21
CA PHE A 20 9.44 0.15 2.04
C PHE A 20 9.38 1.53 1.38
N VAL A 21 10.09 2.49 1.94
CA VAL A 21 10.21 3.82 1.36
C VAL A 21 11.63 4.01 0.86
N ALA A 22 11.78 4.23 -0.45
CA ALA A 22 13.09 4.35 -1.09
C ALA A 22 13.82 5.62 -0.63
N GLY A 23 15.14 5.61 -0.74
CA GLY A 23 15.97 6.73 -0.30
C GLY A 23 15.63 8.04 -0.99
N LEU A 24 15.81 9.15 -0.28
CA LEU A 24 15.56 10.52 -0.74
C LEU A 24 14.09 10.79 -1.08
N SER A 25 13.19 9.92 -0.67
CA SER A 25 11.75 10.12 -0.88
C SER A 25 11.18 11.10 0.12
N ARG A 26 10.11 11.78 -0.29
CA ARG A 26 9.37 12.71 0.56
C ARG A 26 7.96 12.19 0.77
N VAL A 27 7.67 11.73 1.97
CA VAL A 27 6.37 11.16 2.30
C VAL A 27 5.42 12.26 2.75
N LEU A 28 4.48 12.62 1.89
CA LEU A 28 3.46 13.64 2.19
C LEU A 28 2.12 13.01 2.56
N HIS A 29 1.91 11.76 2.17
CA HIS A 29 0.65 11.03 2.39
C HIS A 29 0.94 9.76 3.17
N ASP A 30 -0.10 9.09 3.64
CA ASP A 30 0.08 7.79 4.27
C ASP A 30 0.71 6.80 3.28
N VAL A 31 1.57 5.92 3.79
CA VAL A 31 2.20 4.87 3.01
C VAL A 31 1.38 3.59 3.21
N PRO A 32 0.74 3.07 2.16
CA PRO A 32 -0.06 1.85 2.29
C PRO A 32 0.80 0.65 2.70
N PRO A 33 0.24 -0.32 3.44
CA PRO A 33 0.96 -1.54 3.77
C PRO A 33 1.33 -2.33 2.51
N PHE A 34 2.37 -3.12 2.60
CA PHE A 34 2.86 -4.02 1.54
C PHE A 34 3.46 -3.34 0.32
N MET A 35 3.54 -2.03 0.28
CA MET A 35 3.96 -1.29 -0.91
C MET A 35 5.40 -0.81 -0.83
N LEU A 36 6.04 -0.71 -1.99
CA LEU A 36 7.28 0.02 -2.15
C LEU A 36 6.93 1.40 -2.70
N CYS A 37 7.28 2.43 -1.95
CA CYS A 37 6.99 3.83 -2.30
C CYS A 37 8.26 4.59 -2.61
N GLU A 38 8.18 5.49 -3.58
CA GLU A 38 9.33 6.26 -4.04
C GLU A 38 8.88 7.61 -4.57
N GLY A 39 9.75 8.58 -4.44
CA GLY A 39 9.58 9.88 -5.07
C GLY A 39 9.32 11.03 -4.11
N ALA A 40 9.16 12.21 -4.67
CA ALA A 40 8.85 13.43 -3.95
C ALA A 40 7.73 14.18 -4.68
N PRO A 41 6.45 13.95 -4.33
CA PRO A 41 5.97 13.13 -3.22
C PRO A 41 6.08 11.63 -3.49
N ALA A 42 6.28 10.85 -2.44
CA ALA A 42 6.38 9.40 -2.56
C ALA A 42 5.04 8.79 -3.00
N ARG A 43 5.11 7.84 -3.91
CA ARG A 43 3.94 7.13 -4.46
C ARG A 43 4.17 5.63 -4.42
N PRO A 44 3.13 4.82 -4.23
CA PRO A 44 3.26 3.37 -4.35
C PRO A 44 3.62 2.99 -5.79
N ARG A 45 4.82 2.45 -5.97
CA ARG A 45 5.30 2.06 -7.30
C ARG A 45 4.99 0.60 -7.61
N CYS A 46 5.15 -0.25 -6.61
CA CYS A 46 4.88 -1.68 -6.73
C CYS A 46 4.72 -2.26 -5.33
N ILE A 47 4.46 -3.56 -5.26
CA ILE A 47 4.42 -4.24 -3.97
C ILE A 47 5.83 -4.58 -3.50
N ASN A 48 6.01 -4.69 -2.18
CA ASN A 48 7.31 -5.00 -1.57
C ASN A 48 7.53 -6.52 -1.54
N VAL A 49 7.78 -7.11 -2.72
CA VAL A 49 7.87 -8.57 -2.89
C VAL A 49 8.92 -9.19 -1.99
N VAL A 50 10.08 -8.55 -1.87
CA VAL A 50 11.19 -9.09 -1.07
C VAL A 50 10.79 -9.26 0.39
N ALA A 51 10.18 -8.23 0.98
CA ALA A 51 9.75 -8.29 2.37
C ALA A 51 8.62 -9.31 2.57
N LEU A 52 7.70 -9.39 1.62
CA LEU A 52 6.59 -10.34 1.71
C LEU A 52 7.10 -11.78 1.68
N LYS A 53 8.03 -12.08 0.80
CA LYS A 53 8.66 -13.42 0.74
C LYS A 53 9.42 -13.74 2.02
N ARG A 54 10.19 -12.78 2.54
CA ARG A 54 10.92 -12.95 3.80
C ARG A 54 9.99 -13.15 4.99
N GLY A 55 8.83 -12.50 4.96
CA GLY A 55 7.82 -12.59 6.00
C GLY A 55 6.98 -13.86 5.96
N GLY A 56 7.22 -14.75 4.99
CA GLY A 56 6.51 -16.00 4.88
C GLY A 56 5.15 -15.92 4.20
N PHE A 57 4.86 -14.82 3.52
CA PHE A 57 3.62 -14.72 2.74
C PHE A 57 3.66 -15.73 1.59
N ASP A 58 2.59 -16.49 1.44
CA ASP A 58 2.55 -17.50 0.38
C ASP A 58 2.30 -16.85 -0.99
N ARG A 59 2.44 -17.67 -2.03
CA ARG A 59 2.29 -17.19 -3.41
C ARG A 59 0.92 -16.61 -3.67
N GLU A 60 -0.13 -17.23 -3.12
CA GLU A 60 -1.49 -16.75 -3.33
C GLU A 60 -1.71 -15.38 -2.68
N ALA A 61 -1.17 -15.17 -1.48
CA ALA A 61 -1.27 -13.89 -0.81
C ALA A 61 -0.54 -12.81 -1.59
N ILE A 62 0.66 -13.11 -2.10
CA ILE A 62 1.45 -12.14 -2.88
C ILE A 62 0.72 -11.79 -4.19
N GLU A 63 0.15 -12.79 -4.86
CA GLU A 63 -0.62 -12.55 -6.08
C GLU A 63 -1.85 -11.68 -5.81
N ALA A 64 -2.55 -11.92 -4.70
CA ALA A 64 -3.71 -11.13 -4.33
C ALA A 64 -3.33 -9.67 -4.03
N ILE A 65 -2.24 -9.45 -3.31
CA ILE A 65 -1.75 -8.10 -3.03
C ILE A 65 -1.33 -7.41 -4.33
N SER A 66 -0.68 -8.14 -5.24
CA SER A 66 -0.26 -7.61 -6.54
C SER A 66 -1.46 -7.19 -7.39
N GLU A 67 -2.51 -8.00 -7.40
CA GLU A 67 -3.73 -7.66 -8.14
C GLU A 67 -4.43 -6.44 -7.53
N ALA A 68 -4.46 -6.35 -6.21
CA ALA A 68 -5.00 -5.18 -5.54
C ALA A 68 -4.24 -3.91 -5.92
N HIS A 69 -2.91 -3.99 -5.97
CA HIS A 69 -2.08 -2.86 -6.40
C HIS A 69 -2.43 -2.45 -7.85
N ARG A 70 -2.56 -3.43 -8.73
CA ARG A 70 -2.90 -3.15 -10.13
C ARG A 70 -4.24 -2.43 -10.26
N LEU A 71 -5.26 -2.91 -9.55
CA LEU A 71 -6.60 -2.33 -9.61
C LEU A 71 -6.63 -0.92 -9.04
N LEU A 72 -5.95 -0.70 -7.91
CA LEU A 72 -6.01 0.58 -7.20
C LEU A 72 -5.13 1.64 -7.84
N TYR A 73 -3.93 1.29 -8.30
CA TYR A 73 -2.93 2.28 -8.71
C TYR A 73 -2.66 2.32 -10.20
N ARG A 74 -2.87 1.24 -10.94
CA ARG A 74 -2.71 1.22 -12.39
C ARG A 74 -4.03 1.39 -13.12
N ALA A 75 -5.02 0.57 -12.81
CA ALA A 75 -6.34 0.68 -13.41
C ALA A 75 -7.18 1.80 -12.78
N LYS A 76 -6.79 2.25 -11.59
CA LYS A 76 -7.40 3.37 -10.87
C LYS A 76 -8.90 3.22 -10.68
N VAL A 77 -9.34 2.00 -10.40
CA VAL A 77 -10.73 1.77 -10.00
C VAL A 77 -10.93 2.25 -8.57
N GLY A 78 -12.14 2.62 -8.21
CA GLY A 78 -12.44 3.05 -6.85
C GLY A 78 -12.28 1.90 -5.85
N LEU A 79 -12.18 2.26 -4.58
CA LEU A 79 -11.93 1.29 -3.50
C LEU A 79 -13.01 0.21 -3.44
N GLU A 80 -14.29 0.58 -3.56
CA GLU A 80 -15.38 -0.39 -3.54
C GLU A 80 -15.38 -1.28 -4.78
N SER A 81 -15.11 -0.72 -5.94
CA SER A 81 -15.01 -1.49 -7.18
C SER A 81 -13.86 -2.49 -7.11
N ALA A 82 -12.72 -2.09 -6.56
CA ALA A 82 -11.59 -2.98 -6.37
C ALA A 82 -11.95 -4.13 -5.43
N ARG A 83 -12.65 -3.85 -4.33
CA ARG A 83 -13.11 -4.88 -3.40
C ARG A 83 -14.02 -5.87 -4.10
N ASP A 84 -14.98 -5.40 -4.87
CA ASP A 84 -15.92 -6.27 -5.59
C ASP A 84 -15.20 -7.17 -6.60
N ILE A 85 -14.26 -6.62 -7.36
CA ILE A 85 -13.49 -7.39 -8.33
C ILE A 85 -12.65 -8.47 -7.63
N LEU A 86 -11.96 -8.10 -6.55
CA LEU A 86 -11.13 -9.04 -5.79
C LEU A 86 -11.97 -10.15 -5.16
N GLN A 87 -13.14 -9.81 -4.65
CA GLN A 87 -14.05 -10.80 -4.08
C GLN A 87 -14.51 -11.79 -5.15
N THR A 88 -14.88 -11.29 -6.33
CA THR A 88 -15.30 -12.12 -7.46
C THR A 88 -14.20 -13.07 -7.90
N GLN A 89 -12.95 -12.61 -7.87
CA GLN A 89 -11.78 -13.42 -8.26
C GLN A 89 -11.31 -14.36 -7.17
N GLY A 90 -11.90 -14.31 -5.97
CA GLY A 90 -11.45 -15.13 -4.85
C GLY A 90 -10.14 -14.66 -4.23
N MET A 91 -9.79 -13.40 -4.42
CA MET A 91 -8.53 -12.82 -3.95
C MET A 91 -8.68 -11.88 -2.75
N LEU A 92 -9.87 -11.84 -2.13
CA LEU A 92 -10.10 -10.99 -0.97
C LEU A 92 -9.64 -11.70 0.31
N GLN A 93 -8.33 -11.81 0.47
CA GLN A 93 -7.69 -12.44 1.62
C GLN A 93 -7.41 -11.42 2.71
N SER A 94 -7.00 -11.90 3.89
CA SER A 94 -6.81 -11.03 5.05
C SER A 94 -5.81 -9.89 4.80
N ALA A 95 -4.71 -10.14 4.09
CA ALA A 95 -3.74 -9.10 3.76
C ALA A 95 -4.35 -8.04 2.84
N VAL A 96 -5.14 -8.46 1.86
CA VAL A 96 -5.82 -7.53 0.96
C VAL A 96 -6.86 -6.72 1.72
N GLU A 97 -7.60 -7.35 2.64
CA GLU A 97 -8.55 -6.62 3.48
C GLU A 97 -7.86 -5.59 4.36
N GLU A 98 -6.68 -5.92 4.90
CA GLU A 98 -5.88 -4.97 5.67
C GLU A 98 -5.50 -3.75 4.83
N LEU A 99 -5.06 -3.98 3.59
CA LEU A 99 -4.75 -2.90 2.66
C LEU A 99 -5.97 -2.02 2.38
N LEU A 100 -7.10 -2.63 2.08
CA LEU A 100 -8.33 -1.89 1.77
C LEU A 100 -8.83 -1.11 2.99
N ALA A 101 -8.73 -1.69 4.19
CA ALA A 101 -9.10 -1.00 5.43
C ALA A 101 -8.19 0.20 5.69
N PHE A 102 -6.90 0.07 5.44
CA PHE A 102 -5.96 1.18 5.57
C PHE A 102 -6.34 2.34 4.63
N LEU A 103 -6.65 2.02 3.38
CA LEU A 103 -7.03 3.02 2.39
C LEU A 103 -8.38 3.66 2.72
N ALA A 104 -9.32 2.91 3.27
CA ALA A 104 -10.60 3.46 3.71
C ALA A 104 -10.39 4.48 4.83
N GLN A 105 -9.52 4.18 5.79
CA GLN A 105 -9.18 5.14 6.86
C GLN A 105 -8.46 6.37 6.30
N GLN A 106 -7.59 6.19 5.32
CA GLN A 106 -6.92 7.30 4.67
C GLN A 106 -7.93 8.24 4.01
N GLN A 107 -8.96 7.70 3.38
CA GLN A 107 -9.99 8.50 2.73
C GLN A 107 -10.83 9.33 3.72
N GLU A 108 -10.84 8.98 4.99
CA GLU A 108 -11.51 9.78 6.02
C GLU A 108 -10.80 11.12 6.26
N GLY A 109 -9.53 11.24 5.90
CA GLY A 109 -8.87 12.52 5.74
C GLY A 109 -8.42 13.25 6.99
N ARG A 110 -8.14 12.58 8.07
CA ARG A 110 -7.65 13.24 9.27
C ARG A 110 -6.14 13.44 9.24
N HIS A 111 -5.67 14.61 9.65
CA HIS A 111 -4.25 14.93 9.79
C HIS A 111 -3.44 14.59 8.54
N GLY A 112 -4.01 14.85 7.37
CA GLY A 112 -3.31 14.63 6.11
C GLY A 112 -3.44 13.22 5.52
N ARG A 113 -4.18 12.33 6.15
CA ARG A 113 -4.29 10.94 5.69
C ARG A 113 -4.96 10.80 4.33
N ALA A 114 -5.89 11.66 3.98
CA ALA A 114 -6.66 11.57 2.73
C ALA A 114 -5.97 12.20 1.52
N ARG A 115 -4.80 12.73 1.67
CA ARG A 115 -4.15 13.48 0.59
C ARG A 115 -3.30 12.65 -0.32
#